data_fc9b3d362bd7d2299a5a046536bac3f4
#
_entry.id   fc9b3d362bd7d2299a5a046536bac3f4
#
_cell.length_a   1.000
_cell.length_b   1.000
_cell.length_c   1.000
_cell.angle_alpha   90.00
_cell.angle_beta   90.00
_cell.angle_gamma   90.00
#
_symmetry.space_group_name_H-M   'P 1'
#
loop_
_entity.id
_entity.type
_entity.pdbx_description
1 polymer ?
#
loop_
_entity_poly.entity_id
_entity_poly.type
_entity_poly.pdbx_seq_one_letter_code
_entity_poly.pdbx_strand_id
1 'polypeptide(L)'
;MTESVARLRGEQLTLGYGKYTVAENLTVEIPDGHFTAIIGPNGCGKSTLLRTLSRLMTPAHGHVWLDGEHIQHYASKEVARRIGLLAQNATTPGDITVQELVARGRYPHQPLFTRWRKEDEEAVTKAMQATGITPLADQSVDTLSCG
;
A
#
# COMPACT_ATOMS: atom_id res chain seq x y z
N MET A 1 -10.47 18.23 -23.64
CA MET A 1 -10.54 17.44 -22.39
C MET A 1 -9.43 16.41 -22.48
N THR A 2 -8.34 16.66 -21.79
CA THR A 2 -7.26 15.66 -21.65
C THR A 2 -7.77 14.59 -20.70
N GLU A 3 -8.04 13.39 -21.22
CA GLU A 3 -8.21 12.20 -20.39
C GLU A 3 -6.96 12.09 -19.52
N SER A 4 -7.11 12.33 -18.22
CA SER A 4 -6.01 12.09 -17.28
C SER A 4 -5.82 10.58 -17.24
N VAL A 5 -4.74 10.11 -17.83
CA VAL A 5 -4.37 8.69 -17.75
C VAL A 5 -4.26 8.34 -16.28
N ALA A 6 -5.05 7.37 -15.83
CA ALA A 6 -5.04 6.93 -14.44
C ALA A 6 -3.62 6.52 -14.02
N ARG A 7 -3.14 7.04 -12.88
CA ARG A 7 -1.81 6.74 -12.36
C ARG A 7 -1.62 5.26 -12.03
N LEU A 8 -2.68 4.60 -11.58
CA LEU A 8 -2.68 3.18 -11.27
C LEU A 8 -3.77 2.50 -12.10
N ARG A 9 -3.39 1.53 -12.91
CA ARG A 9 -4.34 0.76 -13.72
C ARG A 9 -3.88 -0.69 -13.88
N GLY A 10 -4.85 -1.59 -14.04
CA GLY A 10 -4.62 -2.98 -14.42
C GLY A 10 -5.23 -3.25 -15.79
N GLU A 11 -4.50 -3.88 -16.66
CA GLU A 11 -4.94 -4.23 -18.03
C GLU A 11 -4.97 -5.73 -18.22
N GLN A 12 -6.15 -6.23 -18.67
CA GLN A 12 -6.38 -7.64 -19.02
C GLN A 12 -5.86 -8.62 -17.95
N LEU A 13 -6.06 -8.28 -16.69
CA LEU A 13 -5.58 -9.05 -15.56
C LEU A 13 -6.29 -10.39 -15.45
N THR A 14 -5.52 -11.46 -15.32
CA THR A 14 -6.00 -12.75 -14.82
C THR A 14 -5.47 -12.93 -13.41
N LEU A 15 -6.39 -12.98 -12.45
CA LEU A 15 -6.13 -13.05 -11.03
C LEU A 15 -6.41 -14.46 -10.51
N GLY A 16 -5.55 -14.99 -9.67
CA GLY A 16 -5.76 -16.32 -9.10
C GLY A 16 -4.63 -16.77 -8.19
N TYR A 17 -4.79 -17.95 -7.60
CA TYR A 17 -3.82 -18.60 -6.74
C TYR A 17 -3.53 -20.02 -7.28
N GLY A 18 -2.32 -20.23 -7.77
CA GLY A 18 -1.94 -21.52 -8.35
C GLY A 18 -2.84 -21.88 -9.53
N LYS A 19 -3.66 -22.94 -9.37
CA LYS A 19 -4.60 -23.39 -10.41
C LYS A 19 -6.00 -22.75 -10.35
N TYR A 20 -6.26 -21.93 -9.32
CA TYR A 20 -7.56 -21.32 -9.14
C TYR A 20 -7.57 -19.91 -9.71
N THR A 21 -8.34 -19.70 -10.76
CA THR A 21 -8.62 -18.39 -11.33
C THR A 21 -9.80 -17.74 -10.61
N VAL A 22 -9.63 -16.51 -10.18
CA VAL A 22 -10.64 -15.73 -9.45
C VAL A 22 -11.31 -14.71 -10.38
N ALA A 23 -10.55 -14.13 -11.30
CA ALA A 23 -11.05 -13.22 -12.33
C ALA A 23 -10.17 -13.30 -13.57
N GLU A 24 -10.80 -13.19 -14.75
CA GLU A 24 -10.12 -13.21 -16.02
C GLU A 24 -10.43 -11.95 -16.82
N ASN A 25 -9.45 -11.51 -17.60
CA ASN A 25 -9.56 -10.37 -18.50
C ASN A 25 -10.11 -9.09 -17.84
N LEU A 26 -9.72 -8.85 -16.60
CA LEU A 26 -10.15 -7.69 -15.83
C LEU A 26 -9.31 -6.46 -16.17
N THR A 27 -9.96 -5.40 -16.63
CA THR A 27 -9.33 -4.09 -16.82
C THR A 27 -9.94 -3.11 -15.82
N VAL A 28 -9.09 -2.41 -15.07
CA VAL A 28 -9.49 -1.47 -14.03
C VAL A 28 -8.57 -0.25 -14.03
N GLU A 29 -9.15 0.90 -13.85
CA GLU A 29 -8.44 2.18 -13.69
C GLU A 29 -8.81 2.80 -12.36
N ILE A 30 -7.82 3.30 -11.66
CA ILE A 30 -8.00 4.04 -10.41
C ILE A 30 -7.78 5.52 -10.71
N PRO A 31 -8.85 6.32 -10.80
CA PRO A 31 -8.74 7.74 -11.11
C PRO A 31 -7.93 8.46 -10.06
N ASP A 32 -7.03 9.34 -10.51
CA ASP A 32 -6.20 10.15 -9.61
C ASP A 32 -7.06 11.19 -8.87
N GLY A 33 -6.76 11.42 -7.60
CA GLY A 33 -7.48 12.38 -6.78
C GLY A 33 -8.91 11.97 -6.39
N HIS A 34 -9.32 10.72 -6.64
CA HIS A 34 -10.64 10.20 -6.31
C HIS A 34 -10.57 9.08 -5.28
N PHE A 35 -11.67 8.91 -4.56
CA PHE A 35 -11.90 7.75 -3.71
C PHE A 35 -12.57 6.65 -4.54
N THR A 36 -11.91 5.49 -4.65
CA THR A 36 -12.43 4.34 -5.40
C THR A 36 -12.79 3.21 -4.44
N ALA A 37 -14.02 2.71 -4.50
CA ALA A 37 -14.47 1.56 -3.71
C ALA A 37 -14.61 0.32 -4.60
N ILE A 38 -14.06 -0.82 -4.13
CA ILE A 38 -14.24 -2.13 -4.77
C ILE A 38 -15.30 -2.89 -3.99
N ILE A 39 -16.43 -3.15 -4.63
CA ILE A 39 -17.60 -3.78 -4.02
C ILE A 39 -17.86 -5.13 -4.69
N GLY A 40 -18.28 -6.12 -3.91
CA GLY A 40 -18.65 -7.43 -4.40
C GLY A 40 -18.79 -8.45 -3.28
N PRO A 41 -19.33 -9.66 -3.57
CA PRO A 41 -19.49 -10.71 -2.58
C PRO A 41 -18.15 -11.24 -2.07
N ASN A 42 -18.18 -11.96 -0.96
CA ASN A 42 -16.97 -12.60 -0.43
C ASN A 42 -16.45 -13.64 -1.43
N GLY A 43 -15.14 -13.70 -1.60
CA GLY A 43 -14.50 -14.65 -2.52
C GLY A 43 -14.44 -14.21 -3.99
N CYS A 44 -15.03 -13.07 -4.39
CA CYS A 44 -15.00 -12.61 -5.80
C CYS A 44 -13.67 -11.98 -6.25
N GLY A 45 -12.64 -11.96 -5.40
CA GLY A 45 -11.31 -11.49 -5.81
C GLY A 45 -10.92 -10.08 -5.43
N LYS A 46 -11.71 -9.35 -4.62
CA LYS A 46 -11.41 -7.96 -4.21
C LYS A 46 -10.02 -7.82 -3.59
N SER A 47 -9.71 -8.67 -2.62
CA SER A 47 -8.40 -8.66 -1.94
C SER A 47 -7.26 -9.09 -2.88
N THR A 48 -7.54 -9.99 -3.81
CA THR A 48 -6.58 -10.43 -4.83
C THR A 48 -6.25 -9.28 -5.78
N LEU A 49 -7.27 -8.54 -6.22
CA LEU A 49 -7.07 -7.35 -7.04
C LEU A 49 -6.24 -6.29 -6.32
N LEU A 50 -6.56 -5.96 -5.07
CA LEU A 50 -5.79 -5.00 -4.28
C LEU A 50 -4.33 -5.41 -4.12
N ARG A 51 -4.07 -6.68 -3.83
CA ARG A 51 -2.70 -7.23 -3.74
C ARG A 51 -1.96 -7.16 -5.07
N THR A 52 -2.66 -7.39 -6.17
CA THR A 52 -2.07 -7.30 -7.51
C THR A 52 -1.75 -5.85 -7.88
N LEU A 53 -2.67 -4.91 -7.67
CA LEU A 53 -2.45 -3.50 -7.92
C LEU A 53 -1.33 -2.90 -7.06
N SER A 54 -1.14 -3.42 -5.84
CA SER A 54 -0.07 -2.99 -4.92
C SER A 54 1.24 -3.76 -5.09
N ARG A 55 1.37 -4.62 -6.11
CA ARG A 55 2.54 -5.46 -6.39
C ARG A 55 2.88 -6.48 -5.29
N LEU A 56 1.96 -6.77 -4.40
CA LEU A 56 2.11 -7.89 -3.45
C LEU A 56 1.82 -9.25 -4.09
N MET A 57 1.24 -9.24 -5.27
CA MET A 57 0.94 -10.42 -6.06
C MET A 57 1.16 -10.13 -7.54
N THR A 58 1.72 -11.09 -8.27
CA THR A 58 1.86 -11.00 -9.72
C THR A 58 0.62 -11.62 -10.37
N PRO A 59 -0.03 -10.96 -11.33
CA PRO A 59 -1.14 -11.55 -12.07
C PRO A 59 -0.64 -12.70 -12.95
N ALA A 60 -1.49 -13.69 -13.21
CA ALA A 60 -1.16 -14.80 -14.14
C ALA A 60 -1.04 -14.30 -15.58
N HIS A 61 -1.87 -13.34 -15.97
CA HIS A 61 -1.82 -12.62 -17.25
C HIS A 61 -2.18 -11.15 -17.03
N GLY A 62 -1.81 -10.33 -18.01
CA GLY A 62 -2.04 -8.89 -17.97
C GLY A 62 -0.96 -8.13 -17.21
N HIS A 63 -1.14 -6.84 -17.12
CA HIS A 63 -0.12 -5.93 -16.59
C HIS A 63 -0.72 -4.90 -15.63
N VAL A 64 0.07 -4.48 -14.66
CA VAL A 64 -0.25 -3.33 -13.79
C VAL A 64 0.69 -2.19 -14.15
N TRP A 65 0.12 -1.02 -14.35
CA TRP A 65 0.81 0.21 -14.70
C TRP A 65 0.74 1.20 -13.53
N LEU A 66 1.84 1.80 -13.20
CA LEU A 66 1.97 2.84 -12.20
C LEU A 66 2.69 4.04 -12.81
N ASP A 67 2.05 5.21 -12.83
CA ASP A 67 2.59 6.44 -13.40
C ASP A 67 3.09 6.26 -14.86
N GLY A 68 2.40 5.44 -15.65
CA GLY A 68 2.73 5.18 -17.06
C GLY A 68 3.82 4.13 -17.30
N GLU A 69 4.39 3.52 -16.27
CA GLU A 69 5.42 2.48 -16.36
C GLU A 69 4.89 1.17 -15.78
N HIS A 70 5.38 0.04 -16.30
CA HIS A 70 5.03 -1.28 -15.78
C HIS A 70 5.51 -1.42 -14.33
N ILE A 71 4.60 -1.76 -13.41
CA ILE A 71 4.91 -1.76 -11.96
C ILE A 71 6.08 -2.68 -11.58
N GLN A 72 6.34 -3.71 -12.37
CA GLN A 72 7.45 -4.64 -12.13
C GLN A 72 8.83 -4.05 -12.47
N HIS A 73 8.89 -2.98 -13.26
CA HIS A 73 10.15 -2.30 -13.60
C HIS A 73 10.66 -1.39 -12.48
N TYR A 74 9.79 -0.98 -11.55
CA TYR A 74 10.21 -0.19 -10.41
C TYR A 74 10.99 -1.02 -9.38
N ALA A 75 11.97 -0.42 -8.73
CA ALA A 75 12.53 -0.96 -7.50
C ALA A 75 11.46 -1.04 -6.38
N SER A 76 11.55 -2.01 -5.48
CA SER A 76 10.54 -2.21 -4.43
C SER A 76 10.34 -0.99 -3.53
N LYS A 77 11.42 -0.27 -3.18
CA LYS A 77 11.34 0.98 -2.42
C LYS A 77 10.62 2.09 -3.19
N GLU A 78 10.76 2.12 -4.50
CA GLU A 78 10.10 3.11 -5.35
C GLU A 78 8.58 2.90 -5.38
N VAL A 79 8.13 1.65 -5.51
CA VAL A 79 6.70 1.32 -5.39
C VAL A 79 6.18 1.68 -4.01
N ALA A 80 6.92 1.35 -2.95
CA ALA A 80 6.52 1.64 -1.57
C ALA A 80 6.44 3.16 -1.24
N ARG A 81 7.15 4.01 -1.98
CA ARG A 81 7.01 5.47 -1.88
C ARG A 81 5.73 6.00 -2.54
N ARG A 82 5.17 5.28 -3.49
CA ARG A 82 4.04 5.70 -4.32
C ARG A 82 2.73 5.04 -3.91
N ILE A 83 2.79 3.83 -3.36
CA ILE A 83 1.63 3.04 -2.95
C ILE A 83 1.79 2.65 -1.48
N GLY A 84 0.86 3.11 -0.63
CA GLY A 84 0.67 2.61 0.72
C GLY A 84 -0.46 1.56 0.74
N LEU A 85 -0.29 0.51 1.53
CA LEU A 85 -1.32 -0.50 1.74
C LEU A 85 -1.57 -0.69 3.22
N LEU A 86 -2.83 -0.56 3.64
CA LEU A 86 -3.30 -0.93 4.96
C LEU A 86 -3.93 -2.33 4.89
N ALA A 87 -3.29 -3.30 5.52
CA ALA A 87 -3.82 -4.66 5.57
C ALA A 87 -4.97 -4.77 6.57
N GLN A 88 -5.98 -5.60 6.27
CA GLN A 88 -7.11 -5.85 7.15
C GLN A 88 -6.68 -6.47 8.49
N ASN A 89 -5.69 -7.37 8.46
CA ASN A 89 -5.11 -8.03 9.63
C ASN A 89 -3.62 -7.71 9.66
N ALA A 90 -3.26 -6.51 10.10
CA ALA A 90 -1.87 -6.18 10.34
C ALA A 90 -1.43 -6.79 11.68
N THR A 91 -0.53 -7.76 11.64
CA THR A 91 0.18 -8.21 12.85
C THR A 91 1.30 -7.23 13.12
N THR A 92 1.24 -6.59 14.26
CA THR A 92 2.33 -5.74 14.75
C THR A 92 3.32 -6.62 15.51
N PRO A 93 4.63 -6.47 15.33
CA PRO A 93 5.59 -7.08 16.23
C PRO A 93 5.32 -6.60 17.66
N GLY A 94 5.23 -7.53 18.64
CA GLY A 94 5.03 -7.17 20.03
C GLY A 94 6.10 -6.21 20.54
N ASP A 95 5.79 -5.47 21.59
CA ASP A 95 6.69 -4.56 22.32
C ASP A 95 7.26 -3.37 21.56
N ILE A 96 6.60 -2.92 20.46
CA ILE A 96 6.96 -1.64 19.83
C ILE A 96 5.99 -0.54 20.23
N THR A 97 6.53 0.67 20.35
CA THR A 97 5.73 1.87 20.61
C THR A 97 5.02 2.34 19.34
N VAL A 98 3.98 3.16 19.51
CA VAL A 98 3.27 3.81 18.40
C VAL A 98 4.23 4.61 17.53
N GLN A 99 5.13 5.38 18.15
CA GLN A 99 6.12 6.18 17.42
C GLN A 99 7.07 5.29 16.60
N GLU A 100 7.54 4.18 17.14
CA GLU A 100 8.37 3.22 16.40
C GLU A 100 7.64 2.57 15.22
N LEU A 101 6.36 2.25 15.40
CA LEU A 101 5.54 1.74 14.30
C LEU A 101 5.41 2.76 13.18
N VAL A 102 5.08 4.02 13.50
CA VAL A 102 4.98 5.10 12.51
C VAL A 102 6.34 5.33 11.83
N ALA A 103 7.43 5.29 12.59
CA ALA A 103 8.79 5.45 12.09
C ALA A 103 9.17 4.40 11.02
N ARG A 104 8.62 3.19 11.08
CA ARG A 104 8.83 2.15 10.05
C ARG A 104 8.34 2.58 8.66
N GLY A 105 7.37 3.48 8.59
CA GLY A 105 6.92 4.08 7.34
C GLY A 105 8.00 4.88 6.59
N ARG A 106 9.10 5.22 7.27
CA ARG A 106 10.25 5.92 6.65
C ARG A 106 11.20 4.98 5.88
N TYR A 107 11.10 3.67 6.08
CA TYR A 107 12.01 2.70 5.44
C TYR A 107 12.18 2.87 3.93
N PRO A 108 11.12 3.09 3.12
CA PRO A 108 11.27 3.30 1.68
C PRO A 108 12.06 4.58 1.32
N HIS A 109 12.07 5.56 2.21
CA HIS A 109 12.72 6.86 2.00
C HIS A 109 14.18 6.90 2.46
N GLN A 110 14.63 5.85 3.17
CA GLN A 110 15.99 5.77 3.68
C GLN A 110 16.90 5.02 2.72
N PRO A 111 18.09 5.59 2.35
CA PRO A 111 19.12 4.85 1.66
C PRO A 111 19.64 3.67 2.51
N LEU A 112 20.31 2.72 1.86
CA LEU A 112 21.02 1.65 2.57
C LEU A 112 22.14 2.27 3.43
N PHE A 113 22.24 1.83 4.71
CA PHE A 113 23.27 2.28 5.67
C PHE A 113 23.18 3.75 6.11
N THR A 114 22.02 4.38 6.04
CA THR A 114 21.87 5.76 6.46
C THR A 114 21.34 5.85 7.90
N ARG A 115 21.90 6.80 8.67
CA ARG A 115 21.37 7.15 9.98
C ARG A 115 20.04 7.87 9.85
N TRP A 116 19.23 7.80 10.91
CA TRP A 116 18.01 8.59 11.08
C TRP A 116 18.28 10.08 10.84
N ARG A 117 17.49 10.73 10.00
CA ARG A 117 17.66 12.13 9.62
C ARG A 117 16.58 12.99 10.24
N LYS A 118 16.84 14.29 10.29
CA LYS A 118 15.85 15.28 10.76
C LYS A 118 14.55 15.24 9.94
N GLU A 119 14.64 15.03 8.65
CA GLU A 119 13.48 14.89 7.74
C GLU A 119 12.62 13.67 8.09
N ASP A 120 13.22 12.59 8.59
CA ASP A 120 12.49 11.40 9.03
C ASP A 120 11.72 11.70 10.31
N GLU A 121 12.34 12.41 11.27
CA GLU A 121 11.70 12.88 12.50
C GLU A 121 10.51 13.79 12.22
N GLU A 122 10.70 14.79 11.36
CA GLU A 122 9.66 15.73 10.96
C GLU A 122 8.49 15.01 10.28
N ALA A 123 8.77 14.02 9.42
CA ALA A 123 7.73 13.24 8.75
C ALA A 123 6.92 12.39 9.73
N VAL A 124 7.58 11.74 10.71
CA VAL A 124 6.91 10.97 11.77
C VAL A 124 6.03 11.88 12.62
N THR A 125 6.57 12.99 13.09
CA THR A 125 5.85 13.98 13.90
C THR A 125 4.61 14.48 13.15
N LYS A 126 4.76 14.86 11.88
CA LYS A 126 3.66 15.32 11.05
C LYS A 126 2.58 14.25 10.85
N ALA A 127 2.97 13.00 10.62
CA ALA A 127 2.03 11.90 10.46
C ALA A 127 1.24 11.65 11.76
N MET A 128 1.90 11.66 12.91
CA MET A 128 1.26 11.47 14.21
C MET A 128 0.31 12.61 14.56
N GLN A 129 0.67 13.84 14.25
CA GLN A 129 -0.20 15.02 14.43
C GLN A 129 -1.45 14.94 13.52
N ALA A 130 -1.26 14.59 12.25
CA ALA A 130 -2.34 14.49 11.27
C ALA A 130 -3.39 13.42 11.63
N THR A 131 -2.97 12.37 12.34
CA THR A 131 -3.84 11.27 12.82
C THR A 131 -4.30 11.42 14.26
N GLY A 132 -3.82 12.46 14.98
CA GLY A 132 -4.20 12.73 16.36
C GLY A 132 -3.64 11.74 17.38
N ILE A 133 -2.65 10.91 17.00
CA ILE A 133 -2.08 9.86 17.87
C ILE A 133 -0.83 10.29 18.65
N THR A 134 -0.43 11.55 18.56
CA THR A 134 0.74 12.09 19.28
C THR A 134 0.73 11.78 20.80
N PRO A 135 -0.43 11.86 21.52
CA PRO A 135 -0.47 11.52 22.95
C PRO A 135 -0.17 10.05 23.26
N LEU A 136 -0.22 9.18 22.23
CA LEU A 136 0.01 7.73 22.35
C LEU A 136 1.43 7.32 21.96
N ALA A 137 2.32 8.26 21.65
CA ALA A 137 3.64 8.02 21.06
C ALA A 137 4.45 6.93 21.77
N ASP A 138 4.51 6.98 23.09
CA ASP A 138 5.30 6.08 23.93
C ASP A 138 4.53 4.83 24.39
N GLN A 139 3.26 4.68 24.01
CA GLN A 139 2.48 3.50 24.38
C GLN A 139 2.83 2.32 23.48
N SER A 140 2.85 1.12 24.06
CA SER A 140 2.99 -0.10 23.30
C SER A 140 1.74 -0.31 22.42
N VAL A 141 1.95 -0.68 21.16
CA VAL A 141 0.86 -0.91 20.21
C VAL A 141 -0.07 -2.03 20.68
N ASP A 142 0.47 -3.04 21.37
CA ASP A 142 -0.32 -4.17 21.89
C ASP A 142 -1.32 -3.77 22.98
N THR A 143 -1.12 -2.62 23.62
CA THR A 143 -2.02 -2.10 24.66
C THR A 143 -3.18 -1.26 24.09
N LEU A 144 -3.13 -0.97 22.80
CA LEU A 144 -4.17 -0.17 22.15
C LEU A 144 -5.33 -1.07 21.76
N SER A 145 -6.53 -0.72 22.21
CA SER A 145 -7.77 -1.35 21.74
C SER A 145 -8.11 -0.87 20.34
N CYS A 146 -8.66 -1.77 19.50
CA CYS A 146 -9.31 -1.37 18.27
C CYS A 146 -10.53 -0.50 18.62
N GLY A 147 -10.34 0.80 18.54
CA GLY A 147 -11.40 1.79 18.70
C GLY A 147 -11.82 2.38 17.38
#